data_d8e8b61d5d35ff495cd7a5bedfae8480
#
_entry.id   d8e8b61d5d35ff495cd7a5bedfae8480
#
_cell.length_a   1.000
_cell.length_b   1.000
_cell.length_c   1.000
_cell.angle_alpha   90.00
_cell.angle_beta   90.00
_cell.angle_gamma   90.00
#
_symmetry.space_group_name_H-M   'P 1'
#
loop_
_entity.id
_entity.type
_entity.pdbx_description
1 polymer ?
#
loop_
_entity_poly.entity_id
_entity_poly.type
_entity_poly.pdbx_seq_one_letter_code
_entity_poly.pdbx_strand_id
1 'polypeptide(L)'
;FQAEDGIRDSSTSRGLGDVYKRQNINIKHLCGNSSVGKHVKFYDKSLSKYKLPKILKFNKKLLKDVHIIFTALPNGEAQDISKHLSKNHTLIDLAADFRLEKASDYLKWYKQKHRATNLIKKSIYLLPEINRKEIKKYNIISCPGCYPTSILLPLFPLFKKNLIKLNNIIIDSKSGYSGAGRGVHKKYKDKNLYESLSAYGVGFHRHNSEIDQMLRKFTKKKFQFSFTPHLSPMFRGILSTIYVDLENKISQTKVLKTLISFYKNESFVKILKSGTLLSTNDVINTNNCYISCLLYTSPSPRDVEESRMPSSA
;
A
#
# COMPACT_ATOMS: atom_id res chain seq x y z
N PHE A 1 -16.77 9.93 4.83
CA PHE A 1 -15.30 9.88 5.06
C PHE A 1 -15.02 10.25 6.51
N GLN A 2 -14.42 9.34 7.26
CA GLN A 2 -13.96 9.62 8.61
C GLN A 2 -12.45 9.52 8.63
N ALA A 3 -11.79 10.65 8.86
CA ALA A 3 -10.35 10.73 9.07
C ALA A 3 -10.11 11.41 10.42
N GLU A 4 -9.65 10.66 11.38
CA GLU A 4 -9.09 11.28 12.59
C GLU A 4 -7.71 11.80 12.28
N ASP A 5 -7.46 13.02 12.79
CA ASP A 5 -6.16 13.69 12.72
C ASP A 5 -5.34 13.54 11.41
N GLY A 6 -5.79 12.69 10.38
CA GLY A 6 -5.22 12.46 9.06
C GLY A 6 -5.44 13.60 8.08
N ILE A 7 -6.32 14.54 8.39
CA ILE A 7 -6.60 15.69 7.54
C ILE A 7 -5.41 16.67 7.47
N ARG A 8 -4.49 16.59 8.42
CA ARG A 8 -3.24 17.37 8.38
C ARG A 8 -2.18 16.77 7.45
N ASP A 9 -2.31 15.51 7.06
CA ASP A 9 -1.44 14.93 6.04
C ASP A 9 -2.05 15.18 4.67
N SER A 10 -1.30 15.86 3.82
CA SER A 10 -1.67 16.14 2.43
C SER A 10 -1.98 14.88 1.61
N SER A 11 -1.63 13.67 2.07
CA SER A 11 -1.96 12.40 1.41
C SER A 11 -3.44 12.04 1.53
N THR A 12 -4.01 12.19 2.72
CA THR A 12 -5.44 11.89 2.95
C THR A 12 -6.33 12.95 2.31
N SER A 13 -5.93 14.22 2.35
CA SER A 13 -6.67 15.32 1.71
C SER A 13 -6.60 15.24 0.19
N ARG A 14 -5.48 14.79 -0.40
CA ARG A 14 -5.39 14.50 -1.84
C ARG A 14 -6.28 13.34 -2.24
N GLY A 15 -6.32 12.25 -1.46
CA GLY A 15 -7.26 11.16 -1.67
C GLY A 15 -8.71 11.65 -1.69
N LEU A 16 -9.08 12.56 -0.80
CA LEU A 16 -10.40 13.20 -0.80
C LEU A 16 -10.62 14.05 -2.07
N GLY A 17 -9.61 14.78 -2.53
CA GLY A 17 -9.66 15.54 -3.78
C GLY A 17 -9.84 14.64 -5.00
N ASP A 18 -9.17 13.50 -5.03
CA ASP A 18 -9.30 12.52 -6.12
C ASP A 18 -10.67 11.83 -6.11
N VAL A 19 -11.22 11.52 -4.94
CA VAL A 19 -12.59 11.02 -4.80
C VAL A 19 -13.58 12.07 -5.31
N TYR A 20 -13.43 13.34 -4.96
CA TYR A 20 -14.33 14.41 -5.39
C TYR A 20 -14.26 14.72 -6.89
N LYS A 21 -13.10 14.60 -7.50
CA LYS A 21 -12.92 14.77 -8.96
C LYS A 21 -13.66 13.72 -9.80
N ARG A 22 -14.02 12.59 -9.21
CA ARG A 22 -14.83 11.56 -9.86
C ARG A 22 -16.28 11.99 -9.80
N GLN A 23 -16.80 12.46 -10.93
CA GLN A 23 -18.10 13.16 -11.08
C GLN A 23 -19.34 12.42 -10.55
N ASN A 24 -19.20 11.15 -10.18
CA ASN A 24 -20.30 10.30 -9.71
C ASN A 24 -20.34 10.12 -8.18
N ILE A 25 -19.53 10.87 -7.42
CA ILE A 25 -19.47 10.73 -5.96
C ILE A 25 -19.87 12.04 -5.29
N ASN A 26 -20.88 11.95 -4.40
CA ASN A 26 -21.30 13.05 -3.56
C ASN A 26 -20.85 12.81 -2.12
N ILE A 27 -20.00 13.69 -1.58
CA ILE A 27 -19.54 13.61 -0.21
C ILE A 27 -20.59 14.22 0.70
N LYS A 28 -21.37 13.36 1.36
CA LYS A 28 -22.44 13.76 2.28
C LYS A 28 -21.91 14.26 3.63
N HIS A 29 -20.97 13.53 4.21
CA HIS A 29 -20.46 13.80 5.56
C HIS A 29 -18.93 13.66 5.59
N LEU A 30 -18.31 14.55 6.34
CA LEU A 30 -16.92 14.45 6.78
C LEU A 30 -16.95 14.31 8.29
N CYS A 31 -16.24 13.33 8.82
CA CYS A 31 -16.20 13.07 10.26
C CYS A 31 -14.78 13.12 10.82
N GLY A 32 -14.65 13.56 12.05
CA GLY A 32 -13.41 13.61 12.81
C GLY A 32 -13.68 13.88 14.27
N ASN A 33 -12.68 13.74 15.14
CA ASN A 33 -12.84 14.01 16.57
C ASN A 33 -12.29 15.40 16.94
N SER A 34 -11.01 15.64 16.71
CA SER A 34 -10.34 16.91 17.09
C SER A 34 -10.64 18.08 16.14
N SER A 35 -11.29 17.81 15.01
CA SER A 35 -11.51 18.77 13.92
C SER A 35 -12.97 19.18 13.76
N VAL A 36 -13.83 18.78 14.67
CA VAL A 36 -15.29 19.06 14.62
C VAL A 36 -15.57 20.55 14.48
N GLY A 37 -16.52 20.91 13.60
CA GLY A 37 -16.91 22.28 13.31
C GLY A 37 -16.04 23.01 12.29
N LYS A 38 -14.85 22.49 11.97
CA LYS A 38 -13.93 23.10 11.01
C LYS A 38 -14.23 22.64 9.57
N HIS A 39 -13.82 23.47 8.60
CA HIS A 39 -13.82 23.06 7.19
C HIS A 39 -12.48 22.38 6.85
N VAL A 40 -12.53 21.37 5.98
CA VAL A 40 -11.35 20.64 5.51
C VAL A 40 -10.30 21.53 4.84
N LYS A 41 -10.72 22.66 4.23
CA LYS A 41 -9.83 23.68 3.66
C LYS A 41 -8.80 24.25 4.65
N PHE A 42 -9.08 24.17 5.96
CA PHE A 42 -8.12 24.56 7.00
C PHE A 42 -6.89 23.66 7.02
N TYR A 43 -7.04 22.43 6.60
CA TYR A 43 -5.98 21.42 6.60
C TYR A 43 -5.33 21.24 5.23
N ASP A 44 -6.10 21.50 4.17
CA ASP A 44 -5.61 21.47 2.79
C ASP A 44 -6.28 22.57 1.97
N LYS A 45 -5.50 23.62 1.66
CA LYS A 45 -5.96 24.77 0.87
C LYS A 45 -6.41 24.38 -0.54
N SER A 46 -5.87 23.29 -1.11
CA SER A 46 -6.26 22.82 -2.45
C SER A 46 -7.73 22.38 -2.53
N LEU A 47 -8.34 22.05 -1.39
CA LEU A 47 -9.75 21.69 -1.27
C LEU A 47 -10.70 22.88 -1.14
N SER A 48 -10.18 24.13 -1.05
CA SER A 48 -11.02 25.32 -0.94
C SER A 48 -11.95 25.56 -2.12
N LYS A 49 -11.58 25.07 -3.31
CA LYS A 49 -12.37 25.16 -4.54
C LYS A 49 -13.57 24.20 -4.57
N TYR A 50 -13.68 23.28 -3.61
CA TYR A 50 -14.77 22.33 -3.54
C TYR A 50 -15.75 22.71 -2.43
N LYS A 51 -17.04 22.59 -2.71
CA LYS A 51 -18.11 22.81 -1.73
C LYS A 51 -18.27 21.57 -0.85
N LEU A 52 -17.40 21.44 0.16
CA LEU A 52 -17.40 20.29 1.09
C LEU A 52 -18.09 20.65 2.42
N PRO A 53 -18.75 19.67 3.08
CA PRO A 53 -19.39 19.91 4.37
C PRO A 53 -18.37 20.22 5.48
N LYS A 54 -18.83 20.81 6.58
CA LYS A 54 -18.04 20.91 7.80
C LYS A 54 -17.82 19.53 8.40
N ILE A 55 -16.72 19.39 9.13
CA ILE A 55 -16.38 18.15 9.84
C ILE A 55 -17.31 17.99 11.04
N LEU A 56 -17.95 16.83 11.13
CA LEU A 56 -18.88 16.46 12.19
C LEU A 56 -18.23 15.42 13.11
N LYS A 57 -18.73 15.29 14.34
CA LYS A 57 -18.47 14.11 15.17
C LYS A 57 -19.25 12.93 14.60
N PHE A 58 -18.61 11.76 14.46
CA PHE A 58 -19.31 10.58 13.97
C PHE A 58 -20.51 10.24 14.87
N ASN A 59 -21.63 9.95 14.23
CA ASN A 59 -22.83 9.43 14.84
C ASN A 59 -23.47 8.42 13.88
N LYS A 60 -23.94 7.29 14.38
CA LYS A 60 -24.60 6.25 13.57
C LYS A 60 -25.77 6.75 12.73
N LYS A 61 -26.43 7.82 13.14
CA LYS A 61 -27.52 8.44 12.34
C LYS A 61 -27.03 8.98 10.99
N LEU A 62 -25.75 9.36 10.88
CA LEU A 62 -25.15 9.84 9.62
C LEU A 62 -25.01 8.76 8.56
N LEU A 63 -25.14 7.48 8.95
CA LEU A 63 -25.12 6.36 8.01
C LEU A 63 -26.41 6.22 7.20
N LYS A 64 -27.53 6.84 7.64
CA LYS A 64 -28.84 6.65 7.02
C LYS A 64 -28.86 6.99 5.52
N ASP A 65 -28.16 8.03 5.12
CA ASP A 65 -28.22 8.59 3.76
C ASP A 65 -26.93 8.40 2.96
N VAL A 66 -26.14 7.39 3.31
CA VAL A 66 -24.86 7.07 2.64
C VAL A 66 -24.81 5.62 2.21
N HIS A 67 -24.08 5.34 1.13
CA HIS A 67 -23.87 3.98 0.64
C HIS A 67 -22.41 3.52 0.83
N ILE A 68 -21.46 4.44 0.70
CA ILE A 68 -20.04 4.16 0.78
C ILE A 68 -19.44 4.93 1.95
N ILE A 69 -18.72 4.23 2.80
CA ILE A 69 -18.02 4.78 3.96
C ILE A 69 -16.51 4.54 3.78
N PHE A 70 -15.71 5.59 3.84
CA PHE A 70 -14.27 5.49 3.93
C PHE A 70 -13.82 5.69 5.36
N THR A 71 -12.96 4.81 5.86
CA THR A 71 -12.32 4.96 7.17
C THR A 71 -10.80 5.07 7.03
N ALA A 72 -10.21 6.05 7.69
CA ALA A 72 -8.76 6.26 7.83
C ALA A 72 -8.47 6.60 9.29
N LEU A 73 -8.73 5.64 10.17
CA LEU A 73 -8.79 5.79 11.62
C LEU A 73 -7.66 5.03 12.32
N PRO A 74 -7.38 5.33 13.58
CA PRO A 74 -6.58 4.46 14.41
C PRO A 74 -7.13 3.03 14.47
N ASN A 75 -6.24 2.07 14.69
CA ASN A 75 -6.61 0.65 14.72
C ASN A 75 -7.71 0.36 15.76
N GLY A 76 -8.72 -0.37 15.33
CA GLY A 76 -9.88 -0.76 16.12
C GLY A 76 -11.12 0.12 15.94
N GLU A 77 -10.99 1.35 15.47
CA GLU A 77 -12.12 2.27 15.33
C GLU A 77 -13.00 1.95 14.11
N ALA A 78 -12.41 1.53 13.00
CA ALA A 78 -13.19 1.05 11.86
C ALA A 78 -14.00 -0.21 12.20
N GLN A 79 -13.50 -1.04 13.13
CA GLN A 79 -14.23 -2.20 13.64
C GLN A 79 -15.50 -1.78 14.38
N ASP A 80 -15.45 -0.72 15.17
CA ASP A 80 -16.63 -0.23 15.89
C ASP A 80 -17.66 0.38 14.96
N ILE A 81 -17.24 1.14 13.96
CA ILE A 81 -18.12 1.68 12.91
C ILE A 81 -18.78 0.54 12.13
N SER A 82 -18.03 -0.51 11.78
CA SER A 82 -18.52 -1.62 10.98
C SER A 82 -19.69 -2.37 11.61
N LYS A 83 -19.81 -2.37 12.94
CA LYS A 83 -20.95 -2.97 13.65
C LYS A 83 -22.29 -2.28 13.37
N HIS A 84 -22.27 -1.05 12.89
CA HIS A 84 -23.47 -0.25 12.56
C HIS A 84 -23.86 -0.30 11.09
N LEU A 85 -23.12 -1.04 10.26
CA LEU A 85 -23.38 -1.12 8.83
C LEU A 85 -24.58 -2.03 8.53
N SER A 86 -25.41 -1.59 7.59
CA SER A 86 -26.47 -2.40 6.97
C SER A 86 -25.94 -3.09 5.70
N LYS A 87 -26.77 -3.95 5.10
CA LYS A 87 -26.46 -4.63 3.84
C LYS A 87 -26.24 -3.67 2.66
N ASN A 88 -26.78 -2.44 2.74
CA ASN A 88 -26.67 -1.44 1.69
C ASN A 88 -25.39 -0.58 1.81
N HIS A 89 -24.61 -0.78 2.86
CA HIS A 89 -23.39 -0.04 3.07
C HIS A 89 -22.18 -0.82 2.57
N THR A 90 -21.23 -0.11 1.97
CA THR A 90 -19.89 -0.61 1.67
C THR A 90 -18.88 0.21 2.46
N LEU A 91 -18.13 -0.45 3.33
CA LEU A 91 -17.01 0.15 4.05
C LEU A 91 -15.73 -0.07 3.25
N ILE A 92 -15.01 1.01 2.97
CA ILE A 92 -13.65 0.97 2.42
C ILE A 92 -12.70 1.42 3.53
N ASP A 93 -12.00 0.45 4.11
CA ASP A 93 -11.08 0.69 5.22
C ASP A 93 -9.66 0.88 4.71
N LEU A 94 -9.14 2.10 4.87
CA LEU A 94 -7.76 2.47 4.53
C LEU A 94 -6.78 2.15 5.67
N ALA A 95 -7.33 1.86 6.87
CA ALA A 95 -6.54 1.43 8.01
C ALA A 95 -6.27 -0.09 7.97
N ALA A 96 -5.97 -0.68 9.11
CA ALA A 96 -5.51 -2.07 9.15
C ALA A 96 -6.53 -3.04 9.75
N ASP A 97 -7.72 -2.56 10.07
CA ASP A 97 -8.68 -3.28 10.90
C ASP A 97 -9.19 -4.58 10.29
N PHE A 98 -9.29 -4.64 8.98
CA PHE A 98 -9.80 -5.80 8.25
C PHE A 98 -8.79 -6.42 7.27
N ARG A 99 -7.49 -6.10 7.42
CA ARG A 99 -6.45 -6.64 6.50
C ARG A 99 -6.16 -8.11 6.74
N LEU A 100 -6.27 -8.58 8.00
CA LEU A 100 -5.93 -9.94 8.37
C LEU A 100 -7.18 -10.80 8.52
N GLU A 101 -7.12 -12.02 8.01
CA GLU A 101 -8.25 -12.95 7.97
C GLU A 101 -8.49 -13.68 9.29
N LYS A 102 -7.50 -13.62 10.20
CA LYS A 102 -7.59 -14.27 11.52
C LYS A 102 -7.46 -13.24 12.62
N ALA A 103 -8.37 -13.27 13.56
CA ALA A 103 -8.32 -12.40 14.75
C ALA A 103 -7.08 -12.68 15.62
N SER A 104 -6.55 -13.92 15.61
CA SER A 104 -5.31 -14.28 16.27
C SER A 104 -4.10 -13.55 15.66
N ASP A 105 -4.04 -13.46 14.32
CA ASP A 105 -2.97 -12.77 13.64
C ASP A 105 -3.09 -11.26 13.88
N TYR A 106 -4.29 -10.71 13.91
CA TYR A 106 -4.51 -9.32 14.29
C TYR A 106 -3.98 -9.04 15.71
N LEU A 107 -4.31 -9.89 16.69
CA LEU A 107 -3.79 -9.77 18.05
C LEU A 107 -2.25 -9.87 18.09
N LYS A 108 -1.67 -10.82 17.36
CA LYS A 108 -0.22 -11.02 17.29
C LYS A 108 0.51 -9.79 16.77
N TRP A 109 0.03 -9.19 15.66
CA TRP A 109 0.74 -8.14 14.95
C TRP A 109 0.37 -6.72 15.38
N TYR A 110 -0.89 -6.49 15.80
CA TYR A 110 -1.38 -5.17 16.21
C TYR A 110 -1.46 -5.01 17.73
N LYS A 111 -1.19 -6.10 18.51
CA LYS A 111 -1.18 -6.11 19.98
C LYS A 111 -2.50 -5.69 20.63
N GLN A 112 -3.60 -5.85 19.91
CA GLN A 112 -4.95 -5.59 20.43
C GLN A 112 -5.96 -6.64 19.91
N LYS A 113 -7.00 -6.92 20.71
CA LYS A 113 -8.07 -7.82 20.32
C LYS A 113 -8.92 -7.21 19.21
N HIS A 114 -9.28 -8.01 18.20
CA HIS A 114 -10.21 -7.59 17.16
C HIS A 114 -11.63 -7.51 17.73
N ARG A 115 -12.28 -6.33 17.62
CA ARG A 115 -13.58 -6.05 18.25
C ARG A 115 -14.81 -6.44 17.41
N ALA A 116 -14.59 -6.88 16.16
CA ALA A 116 -15.65 -7.25 15.22
C ALA A 116 -15.28 -8.55 14.46
N THR A 117 -14.90 -9.60 15.19
CA THR A 117 -14.39 -10.86 14.62
C THR A 117 -15.38 -11.54 13.67
N ASN A 118 -16.69 -11.44 13.95
CA ASN A 118 -17.76 -11.95 13.10
C ASN A 118 -17.84 -11.26 11.73
N LEU A 119 -17.25 -10.07 11.58
CA LEU A 119 -17.25 -9.31 10.33
C LEU A 119 -16.00 -9.57 9.46
N ILE A 120 -14.98 -10.22 10.00
CA ILE A 120 -13.78 -10.58 9.24
C ILE A 120 -14.16 -11.40 7.99
N LYS A 121 -15.07 -12.37 8.12
CA LYS A 121 -15.55 -13.19 6.99
C LYS A 121 -16.34 -12.41 5.94
N LYS A 122 -16.81 -11.20 6.28
CA LYS A 122 -17.53 -10.28 5.37
C LYS A 122 -16.60 -9.24 4.75
N SER A 123 -15.31 -9.33 5.03
CA SER A 123 -14.29 -8.42 4.51
C SER A 123 -13.42 -9.10 3.47
N ILE A 124 -12.89 -8.29 2.56
CA ILE A 124 -11.90 -8.70 1.57
C ILE A 124 -10.69 -7.78 1.62
N TYR A 125 -9.51 -8.38 1.62
CA TYR A 125 -8.26 -7.66 1.36
C TYR A 125 -8.17 -7.44 -0.15
N LEU A 126 -8.30 -6.20 -0.61
CA LEU A 126 -8.49 -5.87 -2.01
C LEU A 126 -7.31 -5.12 -2.61
N LEU A 127 -6.70 -5.74 -3.60
CA LEU A 127 -5.91 -5.10 -4.65
C LEU A 127 -6.72 -5.19 -5.95
N PRO A 128 -7.33 -4.10 -6.44
CA PRO A 128 -8.22 -4.16 -7.60
C PRO A 128 -7.59 -4.80 -8.82
N GLU A 129 -6.30 -4.62 -9.02
CA GLU A 129 -5.53 -5.19 -10.13
C GLU A 129 -5.43 -6.72 -10.06
N ILE A 130 -5.64 -7.29 -8.88
CA ILE A 130 -5.52 -8.74 -8.64
C ILE A 130 -6.89 -9.41 -8.51
N ASN A 131 -7.80 -8.81 -7.71
CA ASN A 131 -9.03 -9.48 -7.28
C ASN A 131 -10.31 -8.63 -7.39
N ARG A 132 -10.34 -7.65 -8.32
CA ARG A 132 -11.51 -6.78 -8.59
C ARG A 132 -12.83 -7.52 -8.73
N LYS A 133 -12.82 -8.70 -9.34
CA LYS A 133 -14.04 -9.49 -9.58
C LYS A 133 -14.76 -9.91 -8.30
N GLU A 134 -14.02 -9.98 -7.20
CA GLU A 134 -14.54 -10.41 -5.90
C GLU A 134 -15.27 -9.29 -5.13
N ILE A 135 -15.08 -8.03 -5.51
CA ILE A 135 -15.53 -6.85 -4.74
C ILE A 135 -17.02 -6.87 -4.42
N LYS A 136 -17.85 -7.33 -5.37
CA LYS A 136 -19.31 -7.37 -5.22
C LYS A 136 -19.82 -8.37 -4.17
N LYS A 137 -18.97 -9.28 -3.69
CA LYS A 137 -19.34 -10.29 -2.70
C LYS A 137 -19.18 -9.81 -1.25
N TYR A 138 -18.60 -8.63 -1.06
CA TYR A 138 -18.19 -8.16 0.26
C TYR A 138 -18.68 -6.75 0.54
N ASN A 139 -19.04 -6.52 1.81
CA ASN A 139 -19.46 -5.20 2.28
C ASN A 139 -18.32 -4.42 2.96
N ILE A 140 -17.24 -5.09 3.30
CA ILE A 140 -16.06 -4.49 3.92
C ILE A 140 -14.86 -4.74 3.01
N ILE A 141 -14.28 -3.66 2.51
CA ILE A 141 -13.14 -3.67 1.62
C ILE A 141 -11.96 -3.11 2.39
N SER A 142 -10.98 -3.94 2.66
CA SER A 142 -9.75 -3.54 3.34
C SER A 142 -8.67 -3.23 2.32
N CYS A 143 -8.19 -1.99 2.34
CA CYS A 143 -7.11 -1.55 1.48
C CYS A 143 -5.76 -2.03 2.01
N PRO A 144 -4.87 -2.51 1.14
CA PRO A 144 -3.53 -2.93 1.50
C PRO A 144 -2.71 -1.83 2.16
N GLY A 145 -1.72 -2.22 2.95
CA GLY A 145 -0.65 -1.32 3.35
C GLY A 145 0.21 -0.90 2.16
N CYS A 146 0.94 0.21 2.31
CA CYS A 146 1.74 0.78 1.23
C CYS A 146 2.86 -0.15 0.75
N TYR A 147 3.62 -0.75 1.66
CA TYR A 147 4.62 -1.76 1.27
C TYR A 147 4.00 -3.01 0.65
N PRO A 148 2.95 -3.64 1.23
CA PRO A 148 2.28 -4.74 0.56
C PRO A 148 1.83 -4.42 -0.86
N THR A 149 1.32 -3.22 -1.11
CA THR A 149 0.94 -2.80 -2.47
C THR A 149 2.13 -2.85 -3.44
N SER A 150 3.25 -2.22 -3.07
CA SER A 150 4.45 -2.18 -3.93
C SER A 150 5.12 -3.55 -4.12
N ILE A 151 4.89 -4.49 -3.20
CA ILE A 151 5.49 -5.83 -3.18
C ILE A 151 4.60 -6.85 -3.90
N LEU A 152 3.30 -6.85 -3.59
CA LEU A 152 2.39 -7.86 -4.10
C LEU A 152 2.07 -7.67 -5.59
N LEU A 153 2.03 -6.42 -6.07
CA LEU A 153 1.82 -6.17 -7.49
C LEU A 153 2.88 -6.84 -8.38
N PRO A 154 4.19 -6.64 -8.20
CA PRO A 154 5.17 -7.35 -9.03
C PRO A 154 5.21 -8.86 -8.76
N LEU A 155 5.03 -9.32 -7.52
CA LEU A 155 5.16 -10.74 -7.20
C LEU A 155 3.97 -11.60 -7.62
N PHE A 156 2.74 -11.07 -7.59
CA PHE A 156 1.55 -11.87 -7.87
C PHE A 156 1.58 -12.59 -9.23
N PRO A 157 1.86 -11.92 -10.37
CA PRO A 157 1.93 -12.62 -11.66
C PRO A 157 3.03 -13.67 -11.71
N LEU A 158 4.16 -13.43 -11.03
CA LEU A 158 5.30 -14.34 -11.00
C LEU A 158 4.97 -15.61 -10.21
N PHE A 159 4.33 -15.47 -9.06
CA PHE A 159 3.84 -16.60 -8.27
C PHE A 159 2.77 -17.39 -9.04
N LYS A 160 1.79 -16.70 -9.60
CA LYS A 160 0.68 -17.32 -10.34
C LYS A 160 1.13 -18.14 -11.54
N LYS A 161 2.24 -17.75 -12.16
CA LYS A 161 2.81 -18.41 -13.34
C LYS A 161 4.00 -19.33 -13.01
N ASN A 162 4.35 -19.49 -11.73
CA ASN A 162 5.48 -20.27 -11.28
C ASN A 162 6.78 -19.89 -12.01
N LEU A 163 7.09 -18.60 -12.09
CA LEU A 163 8.26 -18.10 -12.83
C LEU A 163 9.50 -17.94 -11.94
N ILE A 164 9.33 -17.93 -10.63
CA ILE A 164 10.40 -17.69 -9.67
C ILE A 164 10.48 -18.82 -8.65
N LYS A 165 11.69 -19.06 -8.15
CA LYS A 165 11.91 -19.93 -6.99
C LYS A 165 11.30 -19.26 -5.76
N LEU A 166 10.70 -20.06 -4.89
CA LEU A 166 9.95 -19.56 -3.74
C LEU A 166 10.77 -19.51 -2.44
N ASN A 167 11.98 -19.99 -2.47
CA ASN A 167 12.99 -19.80 -1.43
C ASN A 167 13.84 -18.58 -1.77
N ASN A 168 14.29 -17.85 -0.76
CA ASN A 168 15.20 -16.72 -0.94
C ASN A 168 14.61 -15.50 -1.68
N ILE A 169 13.36 -15.14 -1.39
CA ILE A 169 12.79 -13.88 -1.86
C ILE A 169 13.25 -12.77 -0.92
N ILE A 170 14.04 -11.83 -1.41
CA ILE A 170 14.54 -10.72 -0.61
C ILE A 170 13.85 -9.43 -1.04
N ILE A 171 13.25 -8.76 -0.08
CA ILE A 171 12.48 -7.52 -0.30
C ILE A 171 13.11 -6.43 0.54
N ASP A 172 13.68 -5.44 -0.13
CA ASP A 172 14.31 -4.29 0.47
C ASP A 172 13.60 -3.03 0.02
N SER A 173 12.88 -2.38 0.96
CA SER A 173 11.99 -1.27 0.63
C SER A 173 12.37 0.01 1.36
N LYS A 174 12.47 1.10 0.63
CA LYS A 174 12.75 2.44 1.11
C LYS A 174 11.48 3.28 1.03
N SER A 175 11.07 3.91 2.13
CA SER A 175 9.90 4.79 2.17
C SER A 175 10.22 6.17 2.70
N GLY A 176 9.49 7.14 2.19
CA GLY A 176 9.47 8.47 2.77
C GLY A 176 8.75 8.49 4.12
N TYR A 177 9.06 9.50 4.93
CA TYR A 177 8.54 9.61 6.30
C TYR A 177 7.06 9.99 6.38
N SER A 178 6.43 10.47 5.32
CA SER A 178 4.98 10.73 5.30
C SER A 178 4.14 9.46 5.54
N GLY A 179 4.69 8.27 5.23
CA GLY A 179 4.03 6.99 5.44
C GLY A 179 3.93 6.56 6.91
N ALA A 180 4.72 7.14 7.80
CA ALA A 180 4.70 6.81 9.22
C ALA A 180 3.61 7.55 10.01
N GLY A 181 2.75 8.32 9.32
CA GLY A 181 1.62 9.01 9.92
C GLY A 181 2.01 10.31 10.64
N ARG A 182 1.04 10.95 11.30
CA ARG A 182 1.17 12.33 11.82
C ARG A 182 2.02 12.49 13.08
N GLY A 183 2.12 11.46 13.90
CA GLY A 183 2.99 11.46 15.08
C GLY A 183 4.46 11.66 14.74
N VAL A 184 4.80 11.38 13.51
CA VAL A 184 6.11 11.50 12.89
C VAL A 184 6.61 12.95 12.86
N HIS A 185 5.73 13.93 12.56
CA HIS A 185 6.14 15.34 12.53
C HIS A 185 6.72 15.86 13.86
N LYS A 186 6.30 15.31 15.00
CA LYS A 186 6.90 15.64 16.30
C LYS A 186 8.24 14.93 16.52
N LYS A 187 8.36 13.68 16.05
CA LYS A 187 9.53 12.83 16.19
C LYS A 187 10.63 13.15 15.16
N TYR A 188 10.26 13.67 13.99
CA TYR A 188 11.15 13.97 12.87
C TYR A 188 11.34 15.49 12.63
N LYS A 189 11.16 16.31 13.66
CA LYS A 189 11.72 17.65 13.70
C LYS A 189 13.25 17.66 13.81
N ASP A 190 13.82 16.47 13.92
CA ASP A 190 15.25 16.25 13.97
C ASP A 190 15.86 16.62 12.61
N LYS A 191 16.83 17.53 12.63
CA LYS A 191 17.60 17.95 11.44
C LYS A 191 18.28 16.76 10.75
N ASN A 192 18.59 15.71 11.51
CA ASN A 192 19.25 14.50 11.02
C ASN A 192 18.35 13.60 10.14
N LEU A 193 17.03 13.83 10.09
CA LEU A 193 16.14 13.01 9.25
C LEU A 193 16.50 13.07 7.77
N TYR A 194 16.95 14.21 7.30
CA TYR A 194 17.28 14.43 5.88
C TYR A 194 18.68 13.93 5.50
N GLU A 195 19.48 13.52 6.48
CA GLU A 195 20.83 13.03 6.31
C GLU A 195 20.98 11.55 6.72
N SER A 196 19.87 10.87 7.05
CA SER A 196 19.85 9.53 7.61
C SER A 196 18.94 8.58 6.85
N LEU A 197 19.45 7.40 6.56
CA LEU A 197 18.70 6.23 6.11
C LEU A 197 18.75 5.17 7.20
N SER A 198 17.58 4.69 7.67
CA SER A 198 17.55 3.71 8.76
C SER A 198 16.60 2.57 8.47
N ALA A 199 17.05 1.33 8.73
CA ALA A 199 16.15 0.18 8.75
C ALA A 199 15.29 0.22 10.01
N TYR A 200 14.06 -0.26 9.92
CA TYR A 200 13.16 -0.33 11.06
C TYR A 200 12.23 -1.54 10.98
N GLY A 201 11.80 -2.05 12.11
CA GLY A 201 10.81 -3.13 12.18
C GLY A 201 11.24 -4.44 11.50
N VAL A 202 12.54 -4.68 11.32
CA VAL A 202 13.06 -5.87 10.67
C VAL A 202 12.59 -7.12 11.41
N GLY A 203 11.95 -8.05 10.68
CA GLY A 203 11.38 -9.28 11.24
C GLY A 203 10.02 -9.12 11.96
N PHE A 204 9.65 -7.90 12.40
CA PHE A 204 8.40 -7.66 13.16
C PHE A 204 7.53 -6.51 12.64
N HIS A 205 7.81 -5.98 11.46
CA HIS A 205 6.96 -4.97 10.83
C HIS A 205 5.58 -5.55 10.52
N ARG A 206 4.51 -4.83 10.85
CA ARG A 206 3.11 -5.30 10.70
C ARG A 206 2.77 -5.76 9.28
N HIS A 207 3.34 -5.14 8.26
CA HIS A 207 3.12 -5.51 6.87
C HIS A 207 3.67 -6.90 6.51
N ASN A 208 4.58 -7.49 7.32
CA ASN A 208 4.98 -8.90 7.14
C ASN A 208 3.77 -9.83 7.13
N SER A 209 2.80 -9.57 8.01
CA SER A 209 1.59 -10.40 8.09
C SER A 209 0.71 -10.32 6.84
N GLU A 210 0.61 -9.13 6.24
CA GLU A 210 -0.16 -8.93 5.01
C GLU A 210 0.53 -9.62 3.82
N ILE A 211 1.85 -9.44 3.70
CA ILE A 211 2.66 -10.05 2.64
C ILE A 211 2.57 -11.59 2.74
N ASP A 212 2.84 -12.15 3.92
CA ASP A 212 2.77 -13.60 4.16
C ASP A 212 1.39 -14.16 3.84
N GLN A 213 0.33 -13.53 4.36
CA GLN A 213 -1.06 -13.94 4.11
C GLN A 213 -1.38 -13.98 2.61
N MET A 214 -0.98 -12.96 1.86
CA MET A 214 -1.29 -12.87 0.44
C MET A 214 -0.42 -13.80 -0.40
N LEU A 215 0.86 -13.95 -0.09
CA LEU A 215 1.72 -14.90 -0.78
C LEU A 215 1.22 -16.34 -0.58
N ARG A 216 0.71 -16.70 0.61
CA ARG A 216 0.05 -18.01 0.85
C ARG A 216 -1.19 -18.23 0.00
N LYS A 217 -1.89 -17.17 -0.38
CA LYS A 217 -3.03 -17.27 -1.32
C LYS A 217 -2.59 -17.42 -2.76
N PHE A 218 -1.41 -16.90 -3.11
CA PHE A 218 -0.89 -16.96 -4.48
C PHE A 218 -0.32 -18.33 -4.81
N THR A 219 0.18 -19.04 -3.79
CA THR A 219 0.72 -20.40 -3.96
C THR A 219 0.37 -21.29 -2.77
N LYS A 220 0.17 -22.59 -3.06
CA LYS A 220 0.06 -23.63 -2.02
C LYS A 220 1.41 -24.23 -1.62
N LYS A 221 2.49 -23.85 -2.33
CA LYS A 221 3.85 -24.31 -2.05
C LYS A 221 4.44 -23.57 -0.87
N LYS A 222 5.41 -24.18 -0.19
CA LYS A 222 6.23 -23.48 0.83
C LYS A 222 7.03 -22.39 0.16
N PHE A 223 7.15 -21.26 0.82
CA PHE A 223 7.98 -20.14 0.39
C PHE A 223 8.68 -19.49 1.58
N GLN A 224 9.72 -18.76 1.31
CA GLN A 224 10.47 -17.99 2.30
C GLN A 224 10.79 -16.60 1.72
N PHE A 225 10.57 -15.57 2.51
CA PHE A 225 10.95 -14.22 2.15
C PHE A 225 11.56 -13.47 3.34
N SER A 226 12.42 -12.52 3.03
CA SER A 226 12.91 -11.51 3.96
C SER A 226 12.36 -10.15 3.55
N PHE A 227 11.91 -9.36 4.51
CA PHE A 227 11.41 -7.99 4.26
C PHE A 227 12.10 -7.02 5.21
N THR A 228 12.84 -6.07 4.63
CA THR A 228 13.57 -5.03 5.35
C THR A 228 13.04 -3.66 4.91
N PRO A 229 12.18 -3.02 5.69
CA PRO A 229 11.76 -1.65 5.43
C PRO A 229 12.79 -0.64 5.93
N HIS A 230 12.98 0.42 5.15
CA HIS A 230 13.85 1.55 5.50
C HIS A 230 13.07 2.86 5.47
N LEU A 231 13.39 3.74 6.40
CA LEU A 231 12.98 5.13 6.36
C LEU A 231 14.07 5.94 5.68
N SER A 232 13.71 6.59 4.59
CA SER A 232 14.62 7.34 3.73
C SER A 232 14.46 8.85 3.91
N PRO A 233 15.52 9.65 3.66
CA PRO A 233 15.50 11.10 3.78
C PRO A 233 14.69 11.76 2.64
N MET A 234 13.45 11.38 2.50
CA MET A 234 12.49 11.95 1.55
C MET A 234 11.10 12.04 2.19
N PHE A 235 10.29 13.00 1.75
CA PHE A 235 8.95 13.15 2.32
C PHE A 235 8.00 12.04 1.83
N ARG A 236 7.95 11.77 0.52
CA ARG A 236 7.02 10.82 -0.09
C ARG A 236 7.71 9.83 -1.01
N GLY A 237 7.05 8.71 -1.20
CA GLY A 237 7.41 7.68 -2.14
C GLY A 237 7.81 6.39 -1.45
N ILE A 238 7.75 5.30 -2.22
CA ILE A 238 8.27 3.99 -1.84
C ILE A 238 9.01 3.43 -3.04
N LEU A 239 10.23 2.98 -2.81
CA LEU A 239 11.00 2.16 -3.75
C LEU A 239 11.23 0.80 -3.12
N SER A 240 10.65 -0.24 -3.71
CA SER A 240 10.85 -1.63 -3.29
C SER A 240 11.75 -2.34 -4.29
N THR A 241 12.91 -2.78 -3.85
CA THR A 241 13.80 -3.65 -4.62
C THR A 241 13.55 -5.09 -4.19
N ILE A 242 13.19 -5.94 -5.15
CA ILE A 242 12.82 -7.33 -4.86
C ILE A 242 13.76 -8.23 -5.66
N TYR A 243 14.54 -9.03 -4.94
CA TYR A 243 15.45 -9.99 -5.52
C TYR A 243 14.80 -11.37 -5.51
N VAL A 244 14.80 -12.02 -6.65
CA VAL A 244 14.23 -13.36 -6.83
C VAL A 244 15.05 -14.17 -7.81
N ASP A 245 15.19 -15.46 -7.53
CA ASP A 245 15.76 -16.40 -8.48
C ASP A 245 14.69 -16.88 -9.45
N LEU A 246 15.00 -16.92 -10.73
CA LEU A 246 14.10 -17.49 -11.73
C LEU A 246 14.09 -19.03 -11.65
N GLU A 247 12.96 -19.62 -11.97
CA GLU A 247 12.89 -21.06 -12.21
C GLU A 247 13.71 -21.45 -13.45
N ASN A 248 14.18 -22.68 -13.48
CA ASN A 248 15.01 -23.19 -14.57
C ASN A 248 14.34 -22.95 -15.94
N LYS A 249 15.13 -22.51 -16.91
CA LYS A 249 14.69 -22.19 -18.29
C LYS A 249 13.74 -20.99 -18.41
N ILE A 250 13.52 -20.22 -17.33
CA ILE A 250 12.77 -18.97 -17.39
C ILE A 250 13.71 -17.83 -17.74
N SER A 251 13.42 -17.11 -18.81
CA SER A 251 14.17 -15.92 -19.23
C SER A 251 13.55 -14.64 -18.66
N GLN A 252 14.35 -13.58 -18.54
CA GLN A 252 13.88 -12.24 -18.21
C GLN A 252 12.79 -11.77 -19.17
N THR A 253 12.93 -12.06 -20.47
CA THR A 253 11.92 -11.72 -21.46
C THR A 253 10.56 -12.36 -21.16
N LYS A 254 10.55 -13.61 -20.65
CA LYS A 254 9.32 -14.29 -20.24
C LYS A 254 8.68 -13.62 -19.04
N VAL A 255 9.48 -13.20 -18.06
CA VAL A 255 9.02 -12.45 -16.89
C VAL A 255 8.37 -11.13 -17.34
N LEU A 256 9.08 -10.34 -18.15
CA LEU A 256 8.59 -9.03 -18.63
C LEU A 256 7.29 -9.17 -19.44
N LYS A 257 7.25 -10.11 -20.40
CA LYS A 257 6.02 -10.39 -21.17
C LYS A 257 4.85 -10.79 -20.28
N THR A 258 5.11 -11.55 -19.22
CA THR A 258 4.07 -11.95 -18.25
C THR A 258 3.51 -10.74 -17.49
N LEU A 259 4.36 -9.85 -16.98
CA LEU A 259 3.95 -8.64 -16.30
C LEU A 259 3.16 -7.71 -17.22
N ILE A 260 3.65 -7.47 -18.44
CA ILE A 260 2.96 -6.63 -19.44
C ILE A 260 1.58 -7.21 -19.74
N SER A 261 1.49 -8.51 -20.04
CA SER A 261 0.22 -9.17 -20.36
C SER A 261 -0.77 -9.10 -19.20
N PHE A 262 -0.27 -9.24 -17.96
CA PHE A 262 -1.12 -9.25 -16.78
C PHE A 262 -1.72 -7.87 -16.50
N TYR A 263 -0.92 -6.82 -16.61
CA TYR A 263 -1.30 -5.45 -16.28
C TYR A 263 -1.72 -4.57 -17.47
N LYS A 264 -1.87 -5.13 -18.66
CA LYS A 264 -2.20 -4.36 -19.88
C LYS A 264 -3.45 -3.48 -19.78
N ASN A 265 -4.43 -3.89 -18.95
CA ASN A 265 -5.69 -3.18 -18.76
C ASN A 265 -5.76 -2.42 -17.42
N GLU A 266 -4.64 -2.35 -16.67
CA GLU A 266 -4.60 -1.69 -15.37
C GLU A 266 -4.00 -0.29 -15.51
N SER A 267 -4.85 0.73 -15.36
CA SER A 267 -4.48 2.12 -15.63
C SER A 267 -3.36 2.64 -14.75
N PHE A 268 -3.25 2.13 -13.52
CA PHE A 268 -2.30 2.62 -12.53
C PHE A 268 -1.03 1.78 -12.39
N VAL A 269 -0.96 0.61 -13.04
CA VAL A 269 0.26 -0.21 -13.05
C VAL A 269 0.95 -0.07 -14.40
N LYS A 270 2.19 0.39 -14.39
CA LYS A 270 2.99 0.59 -15.60
C LYS A 270 4.22 -0.31 -15.57
N ILE A 271 4.33 -1.17 -16.56
CA ILE A 271 5.51 -2.03 -16.75
C ILE A 271 6.46 -1.29 -17.71
N LEU A 272 7.64 -0.95 -17.22
CA LEU A 272 8.63 -0.21 -18.00
C LEU A 272 9.54 -1.15 -18.79
N LYS A 273 10.32 -0.59 -19.70
CA LYS A 273 11.32 -1.34 -20.46
C LYS A 273 12.32 -2.02 -19.52
N SER A 274 12.81 -3.19 -19.89
CA SER A 274 13.87 -3.87 -19.15
C SER A 274 15.09 -2.95 -18.98
N GLY A 275 15.68 -2.97 -17.80
CA GLY A 275 16.84 -2.14 -17.49
C GLY A 275 16.52 -0.70 -17.09
N THR A 276 15.25 -0.26 -17.13
CA THR A 276 14.88 1.10 -16.67
C THR A 276 15.11 1.22 -15.17
N LEU A 277 15.94 2.17 -14.77
CA LEU A 277 16.14 2.53 -13.37
C LEU A 277 14.98 3.42 -12.91
N LEU A 278 14.40 3.09 -11.76
CA LEU A 278 13.24 3.76 -11.19
C LEU A 278 13.65 4.75 -10.11
N SER A 279 12.97 5.89 -10.09
CA SER A 279 13.03 6.86 -8.98
C SER A 279 11.66 6.98 -8.33
N THR A 280 11.63 7.26 -7.03
CA THR A 280 10.38 7.62 -6.34
C THR A 280 9.73 8.87 -6.94
N ASN A 281 10.53 9.76 -7.55
CA ASN A 281 10.06 10.98 -8.21
C ASN A 281 9.19 10.68 -9.44
N ASP A 282 9.37 9.53 -10.10
CA ASP A 282 8.62 9.19 -11.32
C ASP A 282 7.12 9.02 -11.06
N VAL A 283 6.74 8.71 -9.82
CA VAL A 283 5.34 8.45 -9.42
C VAL A 283 4.82 9.41 -8.35
N ILE A 284 5.63 10.36 -7.89
CA ILE A 284 5.22 11.28 -6.83
C ILE A 284 3.99 12.08 -7.25
N ASN A 285 3.03 12.24 -6.33
CA ASN A 285 1.74 12.91 -6.57
C ASN A 285 0.83 12.23 -7.61
N THR A 286 1.10 10.97 -7.94
CA THR A 286 0.24 10.14 -8.79
C THR A 286 -0.28 8.92 -8.02
N ASN A 287 -1.21 8.17 -8.62
CA ASN A 287 -1.66 6.86 -8.14
C ASN A 287 -0.92 5.71 -8.86
N ASN A 288 0.12 6.01 -9.63
CA ASN A 288 0.82 5.01 -10.41
C ASN A 288 1.75 4.14 -9.56
N CYS A 289 1.86 2.89 -9.96
CA CYS A 289 2.90 1.96 -9.54
C CYS A 289 3.73 1.59 -10.78
N TYR A 290 4.99 1.96 -10.80
CA TYR A 290 5.91 1.58 -11.87
C TYR A 290 6.68 0.33 -11.48
N ILE A 291 6.80 -0.61 -12.42
CA ILE A 291 7.52 -1.88 -12.24
C ILE A 291 8.55 -1.99 -13.37
N SER A 292 9.79 -2.21 -13.00
CA SER A 292 10.89 -2.51 -13.93
C SER A 292 11.57 -3.81 -13.53
N CYS A 293 12.04 -4.57 -14.52
CA CYS A 293 12.80 -5.79 -14.30
C CYS A 293 14.25 -5.55 -14.70
N LEU A 294 15.15 -5.83 -13.76
CA LEU A 294 16.58 -5.83 -13.99
C LEU A 294 17.08 -7.27 -13.93
N LEU A 295 17.90 -7.68 -14.88
CA LEU A 295 18.63 -8.94 -14.76
C LEU A 295 19.95 -8.63 -14.06
N TYR A 296 20.15 -9.23 -12.91
CA TYR A 296 21.43 -9.20 -12.24
C TYR A 296 22.21 -10.45 -12.64
N THR A 297 23.19 -10.27 -13.50
CA THR A 297 24.20 -11.29 -13.81
C THR A 297 25.46 -10.90 -13.09
N SER A 298 26.04 -11.80 -12.31
CA SER A 298 27.42 -11.60 -11.88
C SER A 298 28.29 -11.50 -13.14
N PRO A 299 29.17 -10.50 -13.26
CA PRO A 299 30.09 -10.44 -14.35
C PRO A 299 30.88 -11.76 -14.39
N SER A 300 30.96 -12.39 -15.56
CA SER A 300 31.82 -13.58 -15.68
C SER A 300 33.27 -13.17 -15.46
N PRO A 301 34.14 -14.07 -15.07
CA PRO A 301 35.57 -13.75 -15.00
C PRO A 301 36.13 -13.15 -16.29
N ARG A 302 35.55 -13.49 -17.45
CA ARG A 302 35.91 -12.89 -18.76
C ARG A 302 35.49 -11.43 -18.88
N ASP A 303 34.32 -11.03 -18.30
CA ASP A 303 33.86 -9.64 -18.36
C ASP A 303 34.72 -8.72 -17.48
N VAL A 304 35.41 -9.27 -16.48
CA VAL A 304 36.35 -8.54 -15.62
C VAL A 304 37.72 -8.32 -16.32
N GLU A 305 38.12 -9.22 -17.23
CA GLU A 305 39.35 -9.06 -18.00
C GLU A 305 39.23 -7.97 -19.08
N GLU A 306 38.09 -7.85 -19.74
CA GLU A 306 37.87 -6.80 -20.73
C GLU A 306 37.78 -5.38 -20.12
N SER A 307 37.52 -5.23 -18.81
CA SER A 307 37.47 -3.93 -18.14
C SER A 307 38.83 -3.41 -17.69
N ARG A 308 39.90 -4.22 -17.81
CA ARG A 308 41.27 -3.75 -17.59
C ARG A 308 41.83 -3.16 -18.87
N MET A 309 41.48 -1.92 -19.16
CA MET A 309 42.28 -1.15 -20.13
C MET A 309 43.69 -0.94 -19.58
N PRO A 310 44.74 -1.25 -20.35
CA PRO A 310 46.06 -0.88 -19.94
C PRO A 310 46.14 0.64 -19.83
N SER A 311 46.54 1.16 -18.69
CA SER A 311 46.95 2.56 -18.58
C SER A 311 48.10 2.75 -19.53
N SER A 312 47.83 3.41 -20.68
CA SER A 312 48.88 3.92 -21.52
C SER A 312 49.71 4.94 -20.73
N ALA A 313 50.98 4.67 -20.65
CA ALA A 313 52.01 5.58 -20.15
C ALA A 313 51.95 6.94 -20.86
#